data_b003d5f412fd37b15f3c216e1cab6d62
#
_entry.id   b003d5f412fd37b15f3c216e1cab6d62
#
_cell.length_a   1.000
_cell.length_b   1.000
_cell.length_c   1.000
_cell.angle_alpha   90.00
_cell.angle_beta   90.00
_cell.angle_gamma   90.00
#
_symmetry.space_group_name_H-M   'P 1'
#
loop_
_entity.id
_entity.type
_entity.pdbx_description
1 polymer ?
#
loop_
_entity_poly.entity_id
_entity_poly.type
_entity_poly.pdbx_seq_one_letter_code
_entity_poly.pdbx_strand_id
1 'polypeptide(L)'
;MVSRVAAALLFVLSLTHGCSQTASRQSASLTHRAFGPPPQILAVYEAWWGHPRHISVGYSSHDPAVLQKQIREAKALGISGFVVDWYGYRQPFIDRSYALMQAAAAEEQFHIAMMYDETDDEEGATDESLEDFKLFNKTYLSQSAAGRQAYLTYNGRPVIFIFPKGNHTDWDRVRAEVNRWDKPPLLISEYPPAKFASAIDGYYAWVSPIQGGDGSNWGQQYLTNFYTTMQSKYSDKIAVGGAWASFDDSKASWGLNRHISPRCGQTFTDTFNLWRQHSADNYMPFLLIATWNDYEEGTAVEKGVQGCGADKPISIPH
;
A
#
# COMPACT_ATOMS: atom_id res chain seq x y z
N MET A 1 -0.41 -14.58 -90.72
CA MET A 1 -1.82 -14.80 -91.16
C MET A 1 -2.69 -14.20 -90.10
N VAL A 2 -3.27 -13.07 -90.43
CA VAL A 2 -4.74 -12.77 -90.41
C VAL A 2 -5.38 -12.90 -89.02
N SER A 3 -6.07 -11.95 -88.45
CA SER A 3 -6.78 -10.77 -88.95
C SER A 3 -7.24 -9.94 -87.78
N ARG A 4 -7.30 -8.69 -87.94
CA ARG A 4 -7.96 -7.58 -87.33
C ARG A 4 -9.42 -7.93 -86.85
N VAL A 5 -9.92 -7.32 -85.75
CA VAL A 5 -11.06 -6.42 -85.82
C VAL A 5 -11.05 -5.45 -84.63
N ALA A 6 -11.19 -4.20 -84.94
CA ALA A 6 -11.41 -3.08 -84.00
C ALA A 6 -12.92 -2.90 -83.73
N ALA A 7 -13.29 -2.49 -82.58
CA ALA A 7 -14.57 -1.80 -82.37
C ALA A 7 -14.38 -0.72 -81.30
N ALA A 8 -14.52 0.51 -81.73
CA ALA A 8 -14.67 1.69 -80.88
C ALA A 8 -16.13 1.81 -80.45
N LEU A 9 -16.38 2.31 -79.24
CA LEU A 9 -17.58 3.15 -78.99
C LEU A 9 -17.51 3.87 -77.60
N LEU A 10 -17.48 5.17 -77.75
CA LEU A 10 -18.25 6.22 -77.05
C LEU A 10 -18.07 6.44 -75.55
N PHE A 11 -17.52 7.62 -75.28
CA PHE A 11 -17.56 8.44 -74.08
C PHE A 11 -19.00 8.79 -73.68
N VAL A 12 -19.29 8.62 -72.40
CA VAL A 12 -20.29 9.42 -71.70
C VAL A 12 -19.63 9.96 -70.44
N LEU A 13 -19.40 11.28 -70.46
CA LEU A 13 -19.05 12.03 -69.27
C LEU A 13 -20.29 12.18 -68.37
N SER A 14 -20.25 11.63 -67.17
CA SER A 14 -21.12 12.02 -66.07
C SER A 14 -20.32 12.68 -65.00
N LEU A 15 -20.41 13.99 -64.90
CA LEU A 15 -19.98 14.78 -63.79
C LEU A 15 -20.86 14.52 -62.57
N THR A 16 -20.39 13.76 -61.60
CA THR A 16 -20.97 13.72 -60.28
C THR A 16 -20.06 14.44 -59.30
N HIS A 17 -20.57 15.49 -58.70
CA HIS A 17 -19.96 16.22 -57.59
C HIS A 17 -19.88 15.30 -56.41
N GLY A 18 -18.68 14.78 -56.08
CA GLY A 18 -18.42 14.04 -54.87
C GLY A 18 -18.15 15.01 -53.72
N CYS A 19 -19.11 15.10 -52.83
CA CYS A 19 -18.96 15.76 -51.54
C CYS A 19 -17.90 15.04 -50.72
N SER A 20 -16.70 15.64 -50.48
CA SER A 20 -15.67 15.12 -49.61
C SER A 20 -16.18 15.20 -48.15
N GLN A 21 -16.68 14.11 -47.64
CA GLN A 21 -16.86 13.93 -46.21
C GLN A 21 -15.48 13.56 -45.59
N THR A 22 -14.84 14.55 -44.99
CA THR A 22 -13.75 14.34 -44.05
C THR A 22 -14.31 13.62 -42.83
N ALA A 23 -14.17 12.29 -42.83
CA ALA A 23 -14.41 11.49 -41.62
C ALA A 23 -13.35 11.87 -40.58
N SER A 24 -13.72 12.70 -39.61
CA SER A 24 -12.94 12.89 -38.42
C SER A 24 -12.87 11.54 -37.71
N ARG A 25 -11.68 10.93 -37.71
CA ARG A 25 -11.37 9.83 -36.82
C ARG A 25 -11.37 10.38 -35.40
N GLN A 26 -12.52 10.30 -34.72
CA GLN A 26 -12.59 10.35 -33.28
C GLN A 26 -11.76 9.15 -32.79
N SER A 27 -10.58 9.47 -32.29
CA SER A 27 -9.78 8.57 -31.48
C SER A 27 -10.65 8.22 -30.27
N ALA A 28 -11.30 7.05 -30.30
CA ALA A 28 -11.92 6.48 -29.13
C ALA A 28 -10.79 6.15 -28.14
N SER A 29 -10.60 7.04 -27.18
CA SER A 29 -9.83 6.74 -25.99
C SER A 29 -10.49 5.51 -25.35
N LEU A 30 -9.86 4.35 -25.53
CA LEU A 30 -10.17 3.14 -24.77
C LEU A 30 -9.78 3.44 -23.32
N THR A 31 -10.72 3.97 -22.56
CA THR A 31 -10.62 3.98 -21.11
C THR A 31 -10.69 2.52 -20.67
N HIS A 32 -9.52 1.91 -20.45
CA HIS A 32 -9.42 0.70 -19.67
C HIS A 32 -9.90 1.04 -18.25
N ARG A 33 -11.17 0.81 -17.97
CA ARG A 33 -11.68 0.82 -16.60
C ARG A 33 -10.99 -0.31 -15.87
N ALA A 34 -10.27 0.01 -14.81
CA ALA A 34 -9.83 -0.95 -13.83
C ALA A 34 -11.08 -1.70 -13.32
N PHE A 35 -11.17 -3.01 -13.59
CA PHE A 35 -12.31 -3.83 -13.18
C PHE A 35 -12.14 -4.21 -11.70
N GLY A 36 -12.69 -3.41 -10.80
CA GLY A 36 -12.67 -3.68 -9.37
C GLY A 36 -13.46 -2.63 -8.57
N PRO A 37 -13.76 -2.89 -7.29
CA PRO A 37 -14.29 -1.87 -6.39
C PRO A 37 -13.27 -0.75 -6.21
N PRO A 38 -13.69 0.47 -5.77
CA PRO A 38 -12.73 1.54 -5.49
C PRO A 38 -11.62 1.06 -4.56
N PRO A 39 -10.34 1.36 -4.85
CA PRO A 39 -9.24 0.98 -3.99
C PRO A 39 -9.40 1.53 -2.58
N GLN A 40 -9.01 0.74 -1.58
CA GLN A 40 -8.98 1.20 -0.19
C GLN A 40 -7.65 1.90 0.10
N ILE A 41 -7.72 3.05 0.74
CA ILE A 41 -6.54 3.79 1.18
C ILE A 41 -6.29 3.45 2.63
N LEU A 42 -5.13 2.88 2.89
CA LEU A 42 -4.68 2.44 4.20
C LEU A 42 -3.48 3.28 4.65
N ALA A 43 -3.26 3.40 5.95
CA ALA A 43 -2.04 4.01 6.47
C ALA A 43 -1.41 3.11 7.53
N VAL A 44 -0.09 2.99 7.54
CA VAL A 44 0.62 2.27 8.60
C VAL A 44 0.56 3.08 9.88
N TYR A 45 0.27 2.40 10.97
CA TYR A 45 0.12 2.97 12.30
C TYR A 45 1.17 2.40 13.25
N GLU A 46 2.00 3.27 13.78
CA GLU A 46 3.00 2.93 14.79
C GLU A 46 2.35 2.87 16.18
N ALA A 47 2.36 1.68 16.77
CA ALA A 47 1.61 1.37 17.97
C ALA A 47 2.41 1.54 19.28
N TRP A 48 3.60 2.14 19.23
CA TRP A 48 4.54 2.23 20.34
C TRP A 48 4.52 3.54 21.15
N TRP A 49 3.69 4.53 20.77
CA TRP A 49 3.69 5.84 21.41
C TRP A 49 3.28 5.77 22.89
N GLY A 50 4.09 6.40 23.73
CA GLY A 50 4.00 6.32 25.18
C GLY A 50 4.88 5.21 25.80
N HIS A 51 5.53 4.38 24.97
CA HIS A 51 6.57 3.47 25.44
C HIS A 51 7.89 4.24 25.66
N PRO A 52 8.64 3.97 26.77
CA PRO A 52 9.80 4.79 27.16
C PRO A 52 11.01 4.70 26.21
N ARG A 53 11.02 3.78 25.26
CA ARG A 53 12.09 3.66 24.24
C ARG A 53 11.92 4.62 23.07
N HIS A 54 10.77 5.27 22.95
CA HIS A 54 10.42 6.14 21.83
C HIS A 54 10.30 7.59 22.30
N ILE A 55 10.43 8.53 21.35
CA ILE A 55 10.25 9.95 21.64
C ILE A 55 8.84 10.25 22.14
N SER A 56 8.70 11.31 22.94
CA SER A 56 7.37 11.75 23.37
C SER A 56 6.68 12.57 22.28
N VAL A 57 5.53 12.12 21.83
CA VAL A 57 4.68 12.80 20.83
C VAL A 57 3.46 13.48 21.44
N GLY A 58 3.34 13.43 22.79
CA GLY A 58 2.28 14.08 23.54
C GLY A 58 1.02 13.22 23.73
N TYR A 59 1.05 11.93 23.34
CA TYR A 59 -0.03 10.97 23.56
C TYR A 59 0.51 9.54 23.77
N SER A 60 -0.39 8.62 24.10
CA SER A 60 -0.08 7.21 24.23
C SER A 60 -1.01 6.37 23.34
N SER A 61 -0.46 5.35 22.68
CA SER A 61 -1.21 4.32 21.97
C SER A 61 -2.04 3.42 22.91
N HIS A 62 -1.93 3.61 24.24
CA HIS A 62 -2.78 2.97 25.24
C HIS A 62 -3.99 3.82 25.65
N ASP A 63 -4.17 5.01 25.09
CA ASP A 63 -5.34 5.86 25.36
C ASP A 63 -6.44 5.64 24.31
N PRO A 64 -7.56 4.99 24.67
CA PRO A 64 -8.65 4.74 23.70
C PRO A 64 -9.24 6.01 23.10
N ALA A 65 -9.26 7.13 23.84
CA ALA A 65 -9.80 8.39 23.33
C ALA A 65 -8.90 8.97 22.23
N VAL A 66 -7.58 8.80 22.35
CA VAL A 66 -6.62 9.16 21.31
C VAL A 66 -6.82 8.30 20.08
N LEU A 67 -6.93 6.98 20.24
CA LEU A 67 -7.13 6.05 19.12
C LEU A 67 -8.40 6.36 18.34
N GLN A 68 -9.53 6.57 19.02
CA GLN A 68 -10.80 6.96 18.40
C GLN A 68 -10.68 8.30 17.66
N LYS A 69 -10.00 9.29 18.26
CA LYS A 69 -9.78 10.59 17.63
C LYS A 69 -8.97 10.42 16.33
N GLN A 70 -7.87 9.68 16.36
CA GLN A 70 -7.01 9.45 15.20
C GLN A 70 -7.76 8.69 14.08
N ILE A 71 -8.57 7.71 14.42
CA ILE A 71 -9.44 7.01 13.46
C ILE A 71 -10.41 7.99 12.78
N ARG A 72 -11.08 8.86 13.56
CA ARG A 72 -12.00 9.85 12.97
C ARG A 72 -11.28 10.85 12.06
N GLU A 73 -10.09 11.28 12.44
CA GLU A 73 -9.24 12.17 11.62
C GLU A 73 -8.81 11.48 10.31
N ALA A 74 -8.37 10.23 10.38
CA ALA A 74 -8.01 9.44 9.20
C ALA A 74 -9.22 9.24 8.26
N LYS A 75 -10.38 8.91 8.80
CA LYS A 75 -11.63 8.80 8.02
C LYS A 75 -11.99 10.11 7.32
N ALA A 76 -11.86 11.24 8.01
CA ALA A 76 -12.13 12.56 7.41
C ALA A 76 -11.22 12.90 6.23
N LEU A 77 -10.03 12.27 6.17
CA LEU A 77 -9.09 12.38 5.06
C LEU A 77 -9.31 11.34 3.94
N GLY A 78 -10.30 10.44 4.09
CA GLY A 78 -10.57 9.37 3.13
C GLY A 78 -9.75 8.11 3.33
N ILE A 79 -9.01 7.97 4.44
CA ILE A 79 -8.33 6.73 4.82
C ILE A 79 -9.39 5.77 5.37
N SER A 80 -9.38 4.53 4.90
CA SER A 80 -10.38 3.51 5.23
C SER A 80 -9.92 2.50 6.27
N GLY A 81 -8.62 2.46 6.59
CA GLY A 81 -8.06 1.53 7.57
C GLY A 81 -6.64 1.85 7.99
N PHE A 82 -6.28 1.36 9.19
CA PHE A 82 -4.89 1.32 9.62
C PHE A 82 -4.29 -0.07 9.47
N VAL A 83 -3.05 -0.12 9.04
CA VAL A 83 -2.19 -1.30 9.09
C VAL A 83 -1.27 -1.10 10.27
N VAL A 84 -1.54 -1.81 11.36
CA VAL A 84 -0.84 -1.60 12.64
C VAL A 84 0.43 -2.41 12.67
N ASP A 85 1.54 -1.72 12.87
CA ASP A 85 2.84 -2.35 13.03
C ASP A 85 2.91 -3.12 14.36
N TRP A 86 3.13 -4.46 14.27
CA TRP A 86 2.99 -5.39 15.37
C TRP A 86 4.16 -6.36 15.42
N TYR A 87 4.84 -6.38 16.56
CA TYR A 87 6.12 -7.06 16.81
C TYR A 87 5.96 -8.38 17.55
N GLY A 88 4.81 -9.02 17.46
CA GLY A 88 4.55 -10.26 18.19
C GLY A 88 4.19 -10.08 19.67
N TYR A 89 3.87 -11.20 20.33
CA TYR A 89 3.46 -11.21 21.74
C TYR A 89 4.59 -10.94 22.72
N ARG A 90 5.85 -11.00 22.26
CA ARG A 90 7.01 -10.65 23.09
C ARG A 90 7.17 -9.15 23.30
N GLN A 91 6.38 -8.35 22.61
CA GLN A 91 6.28 -6.90 22.78
C GLN A 91 4.92 -6.52 23.40
N PRO A 92 4.71 -6.74 24.71
CA PRO A 92 3.38 -6.64 25.33
C PRO A 92 2.77 -5.23 25.29
N PHE A 93 3.59 -4.19 25.20
CA PHE A 93 3.09 -2.83 25.01
C PHE A 93 2.40 -2.68 23.66
N ILE A 94 3.04 -3.14 22.59
CA ILE A 94 2.52 -3.04 21.22
C ILE A 94 1.33 -3.97 21.04
N ASP A 95 1.37 -5.20 21.58
CA ASP A 95 0.25 -6.12 21.54
C ASP A 95 -1.00 -5.55 22.22
N ARG A 96 -0.84 -4.90 23.38
CA ARG A 96 -1.93 -4.18 24.03
C ARG A 96 -2.45 -3.00 23.21
N SER A 97 -1.54 -2.24 22.58
CA SER A 97 -1.93 -1.14 21.69
C SER A 97 -2.76 -1.65 20.51
N TYR A 98 -2.36 -2.78 19.92
CA TYR A 98 -3.10 -3.45 18.86
C TYR A 98 -4.51 -3.83 19.30
N ALA A 99 -4.64 -4.48 20.45
CA ALA A 99 -5.96 -4.87 21.01
C ALA A 99 -6.89 -3.66 21.20
N LEU A 100 -6.37 -2.55 21.74
CA LEU A 100 -7.13 -1.32 21.93
C LEU A 100 -7.51 -0.67 20.59
N MET A 101 -6.61 -0.69 19.62
CA MET A 101 -6.89 -0.17 18.27
C MET A 101 -7.97 -1.00 17.57
N GLN A 102 -7.94 -2.34 17.68
CA GLN A 102 -8.97 -3.19 17.08
C GLN A 102 -10.34 -2.92 17.70
N ALA A 103 -10.41 -2.70 19.00
CA ALA A 103 -11.65 -2.33 19.67
C ALA A 103 -12.18 -0.96 19.21
N ALA A 104 -11.31 0.05 19.17
CA ALA A 104 -11.66 1.40 18.71
C ALA A 104 -12.09 1.40 17.23
N ALA A 105 -11.40 0.65 16.38
CA ALA A 105 -11.74 0.51 14.96
C ALA A 105 -13.12 -0.13 14.76
N ALA A 106 -13.50 -1.11 15.60
CA ALA A 106 -14.80 -1.74 15.56
C ALA A 106 -15.93 -0.77 15.95
N GLU A 107 -15.71 0.08 16.96
CA GLU A 107 -16.65 1.12 17.38
C GLU A 107 -16.84 2.19 16.32
N GLU A 108 -15.76 2.60 15.68
CA GLU A 108 -15.74 3.67 14.66
C GLU A 108 -16.05 3.17 13.24
N GLN A 109 -16.32 1.87 13.04
CA GLN A 109 -16.53 1.27 11.70
C GLN A 109 -15.37 1.57 10.75
N PHE A 110 -14.18 1.30 11.20
CA PHE A 110 -12.92 1.51 10.49
C PHE A 110 -12.18 0.19 10.33
N HIS A 111 -11.37 0.03 9.30
CA HIS A 111 -10.63 -1.20 9.10
C HIS A 111 -9.29 -1.20 9.84
N ILE A 112 -8.86 -2.39 10.23
CA ILE A 112 -7.55 -2.63 10.82
C ILE A 112 -6.95 -3.90 10.22
N ALA A 113 -5.65 -3.89 9.95
CA ALA A 113 -4.87 -5.07 9.59
C ALA A 113 -3.60 -5.12 10.43
N MET A 114 -3.01 -6.30 10.56
CA MET A 114 -1.68 -6.47 11.12
C MET A 114 -0.62 -6.22 10.04
N MET A 115 0.42 -5.47 10.37
CA MET A 115 1.73 -5.56 9.75
C MET A 115 2.63 -6.34 10.72
N TYR A 116 3.03 -7.54 10.34
CA TYR A 116 3.94 -8.32 11.14
C TYR A 116 5.36 -7.84 10.87
N ASP A 117 5.96 -7.21 11.86
CA ASP A 117 7.35 -6.80 11.84
C ASP A 117 8.22 -8.00 12.29
N GLU A 118 9.01 -8.55 11.35
CA GLU A 118 9.84 -9.71 11.59
C GLU A 118 10.89 -9.43 12.67
N THR A 119 11.15 -10.39 13.55
CA THR A 119 12.21 -10.26 14.54
C THR A 119 13.59 -10.06 13.90
N ASP A 120 14.46 -9.29 14.55
CA ASP A 120 15.85 -9.11 14.15
C ASP A 120 16.73 -10.32 14.50
N ASP A 121 16.22 -11.24 15.35
CA ASP A 121 16.94 -12.44 15.76
C ASP A 121 16.85 -13.52 14.67
N GLU A 122 17.98 -13.90 14.10
CA GLU A 122 18.05 -14.95 13.10
C GLU A 122 17.71 -16.32 13.67
N GLU A 123 18.19 -16.60 14.90
CA GLU A 123 17.95 -17.88 15.56
C GLU A 123 16.53 -17.93 16.11
N GLY A 124 15.71 -18.81 15.56
CA GLY A 124 14.34 -18.99 16.03
C GLY A 124 13.28 -18.15 15.34
N ALA A 125 13.63 -17.23 14.43
CA ALA A 125 12.68 -16.35 13.75
C ALA A 125 11.46 -17.08 13.17
N THR A 126 11.65 -18.22 12.54
CA THR A 126 10.55 -19.01 11.96
C THR A 126 9.62 -19.58 13.02
N ASP A 127 10.16 -20.11 14.11
CA ASP A 127 9.34 -20.70 15.17
C ASP A 127 8.60 -19.60 15.95
N GLU A 128 9.23 -18.44 16.14
CA GLU A 128 8.60 -17.25 16.70
C GLU A 128 7.44 -16.77 15.82
N SER A 129 7.66 -16.58 14.52
CA SER A 129 6.62 -16.21 13.59
C SER A 129 5.45 -17.20 13.58
N LEU A 130 5.72 -18.51 13.62
CA LEU A 130 4.68 -19.55 13.69
C LEU A 130 3.85 -19.46 14.96
N GLU A 131 4.47 -19.21 16.12
CA GLU A 131 3.79 -19.02 17.39
C GLU A 131 2.93 -17.76 17.36
N ASP A 132 3.50 -16.63 16.94
CA ASP A 132 2.84 -15.34 16.84
C ASP A 132 1.61 -15.39 15.93
N PHE A 133 1.74 -15.99 14.74
CA PHE A 133 0.60 -16.12 13.82
C PHE A 133 -0.51 -17.00 14.41
N LYS A 134 -0.19 -18.11 15.08
CA LYS A 134 -1.21 -18.95 15.74
C LYS A 134 -1.95 -18.18 16.85
N LEU A 135 -1.20 -17.48 17.68
CA LEU A 135 -1.78 -16.69 18.76
C LEU A 135 -2.60 -15.53 18.20
N PHE A 136 -2.11 -14.83 17.18
CA PHE A 136 -2.82 -13.76 16.50
C PHE A 136 -4.17 -14.24 15.94
N ASN A 137 -4.16 -15.35 15.21
CA ASN A 137 -5.40 -15.94 14.70
C ASN A 137 -6.41 -16.23 15.82
N LYS A 138 -5.95 -16.85 16.91
CA LYS A 138 -6.79 -17.17 18.06
C LYS A 138 -7.34 -15.93 18.74
N THR A 139 -6.51 -14.91 18.95
CA THR A 139 -6.83 -13.73 19.76
C THR A 139 -7.62 -12.68 18.96
N TYR A 140 -7.27 -12.45 17.70
CA TYR A 140 -7.77 -11.31 16.93
C TYR A 140 -8.63 -11.67 15.72
N LEU A 141 -8.47 -12.88 15.15
CA LEU A 141 -9.20 -13.29 13.95
C LEU A 141 -10.30 -14.33 14.21
N SER A 142 -10.27 -15.02 15.37
CA SER A 142 -11.28 -16.04 15.69
C SER A 142 -12.70 -15.43 15.73
N GLN A 143 -13.73 -16.28 15.59
CA GLN A 143 -15.12 -15.83 15.58
C GLN A 143 -15.55 -15.12 16.87
N SER A 144 -14.91 -15.46 17.98
CA SER A 144 -15.17 -14.87 19.30
C SER A 144 -14.28 -13.67 19.62
N ALA A 145 -13.34 -13.28 18.74
CA ALA A 145 -12.42 -12.18 19.00
C ALA A 145 -13.15 -10.84 19.06
N ALA A 146 -12.86 -10.07 20.09
CA ALA A 146 -13.40 -8.73 20.24
C ALA A 146 -12.94 -7.82 19.09
N GLY A 147 -13.87 -7.08 18.50
CA GLY A 147 -13.56 -6.17 17.41
C GLY A 147 -13.21 -6.82 16.05
N ARG A 148 -13.34 -8.15 15.93
CA ARG A 148 -13.02 -8.89 14.70
C ARG A 148 -13.67 -8.32 13.44
N GLN A 149 -14.87 -7.76 13.54
CA GLN A 149 -15.57 -7.16 12.39
C GLN A 149 -14.84 -5.98 11.77
N ALA A 150 -13.89 -5.36 12.49
CA ALA A 150 -13.03 -4.30 11.97
C ALA A 150 -11.85 -4.84 11.15
N TYR A 151 -11.53 -6.14 11.26
CA TYR A 151 -10.35 -6.67 10.58
C TYR A 151 -10.51 -6.63 9.05
N LEU A 152 -9.50 -6.08 8.38
CA LEU A 152 -9.48 -5.94 6.93
C LEU A 152 -9.55 -7.30 6.23
N THR A 153 -10.48 -7.41 5.31
CA THR A 153 -10.59 -8.60 4.45
C THR A 153 -10.60 -8.19 2.98
N TYR A 154 -10.03 -9.05 2.15
CA TYR A 154 -10.12 -8.92 0.70
C TYR A 154 -10.53 -10.26 0.09
N ASN A 155 -11.59 -10.26 -0.72
CA ASN A 155 -12.21 -11.48 -1.25
C ASN A 155 -12.56 -12.51 -0.14
N GLY A 156 -13.01 -12.02 1.03
CA GLY A 156 -13.40 -12.84 2.18
C GLY A 156 -12.24 -13.44 2.98
N ARG A 157 -11.00 -13.13 2.65
CA ARG A 157 -9.78 -13.57 3.35
C ARG A 157 -9.19 -12.43 4.18
N PRO A 158 -8.75 -12.66 5.43
CA PRO A 158 -8.00 -11.66 6.20
C PRO A 158 -6.74 -11.21 5.46
N VAL A 159 -6.36 -9.95 5.58
CA VAL A 159 -5.14 -9.41 4.98
C VAL A 159 -4.09 -9.22 6.07
N ILE A 160 -2.92 -9.79 5.90
CA ILE A 160 -1.76 -9.62 6.78
C ILE A 160 -0.63 -9.04 5.96
N PHE A 161 -0.09 -7.90 6.42
CA PHE A 161 1.12 -7.31 5.88
C PHE A 161 2.33 -7.88 6.61
N ILE A 162 3.47 -7.96 5.93
CA ILE A 162 4.72 -8.48 6.47
C ILE A 162 5.82 -7.46 6.16
N PHE A 163 6.52 -7.03 7.22
CA PHE A 163 7.74 -6.24 7.12
C PHE A 163 8.95 -7.14 7.43
N PRO A 164 9.62 -7.66 6.38
CA PRO A 164 10.64 -8.68 6.53
C PRO A 164 12.02 -8.06 6.79
N LYS A 165 12.34 -7.69 8.03
CA LYS A 165 13.59 -7.01 8.39
C LYS A 165 14.85 -7.72 7.90
N GLY A 166 15.00 -9.00 8.24
CA GLY A 166 16.19 -9.76 7.90
C GLY A 166 15.97 -10.89 6.89
N ASN A 167 14.71 -11.18 6.54
CA ASN A 167 14.31 -12.38 5.81
C ASN A 167 14.78 -13.68 6.49
N HIS A 168 14.75 -13.71 7.81
CA HIS A 168 15.16 -14.86 8.62
C HIS A 168 14.07 -15.91 8.72
N THR A 169 12.80 -15.50 8.60
CA THR A 169 11.65 -16.39 8.65
C THR A 169 11.53 -17.24 7.39
N ASP A 170 11.32 -18.54 7.56
CA ASP A 170 10.88 -19.44 6.49
C ASP A 170 9.38 -19.25 6.23
N TRP A 171 9.05 -18.35 5.32
CA TRP A 171 7.67 -17.99 4.99
C TRP A 171 6.91 -19.13 4.32
N ASP A 172 7.56 -20.14 3.73
CA ASP A 172 6.87 -21.34 3.23
C ASP A 172 6.31 -22.18 4.39
N ARG A 173 7.04 -22.27 5.53
CA ARG A 173 6.53 -22.92 6.75
C ARG A 173 5.36 -22.14 7.35
N VAL A 174 5.45 -20.80 7.41
CA VAL A 174 4.34 -19.95 7.88
C VAL A 174 3.13 -20.11 6.96
N ARG A 175 3.32 -20.10 5.65
CA ARG A 175 2.25 -20.34 4.67
C ARG A 175 1.56 -21.70 4.89
N ALA A 176 2.34 -22.75 5.11
CA ALA A 176 1.80 -24.07 5.38
C ALA A 176 0.93 -24.10 6.65
N GLU A 177 1.29 -23.33 7.67
CA GLU A 177 0.51 -23.20 8.90
C GLU A 177 -0.80 -22.42 8.66
N VAL A 178 -0.72 -21.21 8.07
CA VAL A 178 -1.91 -20.36 7.89
C VAL A 178 -2.90 -20.95 6.88
N ASN A 179 -2.47 -21.81 5.99
CA ASN A 179 -3.36 -22.54 5.08
C ASN A 179 -4.28 -23.55 5.79
N ARG A 180 -4.00 -23.88 7.06
CA ARG A 180 -4.86 -24.74 7.90
C ARG A 180 -5.95 -23.97 8.64
N TRP A 181 -5.92 -22.62 8.58
CA TRP A 181 -6.92 -21.81 9.23
C TRP A 181 -8.27 -21.90 8.51
N ASP A 182 -9.36 -21.70 9.23
CA ASP A 182 -10.71 -21.67 8.64
C ASP A 182 -10.81 -20.69 7.46
N LYS A 183 -10.16 -19.55 7.59
CA LYS A 183 -9.99 -18.56 6.51
C LYS A 183 -8.51 -18.25 6.34
N PRO A 184 -7.81 -18.93 5.45
CA PRO A 184 -6.40 -18.64 5.16
C PRO A 184 -6.19 -17.19 4.75
N PRO A 185 -5.29 -16.44 5.42
CA PRO A 185 -5.07 -15.04 5.10
C PRO A 185 -4.37 -14.84 3.77
N LEU A 186 -4.48 -13.61 3.24
CA LEU A 186 -3.59 -13.09 2.23
C LEU A 186 -2.33 -12.58 2.93
N LEU A 187 -1.16 -13.01 2.51
CA LEU A 187 0.13 -12.52 2.97
C LEU A 187 0.69 -11.54 1.95
N ILE A 188 0.82 -10.28 2.36
CA ILE A 188 1.30 -9.18 1.52
C ILE A 188 2.63 -8.70 2.11
N SER A 189 3.74 -8.93 1.43
CA SER A 189 5.07 -8.59 1.93
C SER A 189 5.61 -7.32 1.31
N GLU A 190 6.55 -6.67 1.99
CA GLU A 190 7.35 -5.63 1.38
C GLU A 190 8.06 -6.16 0.13
N TYR A 191 8.19 -5.30 -0.89
CA TYR A 191 8.81 -5.65 -2.16
C TYR A 191 10.33 -5.56 -2.10
N PRO A 192 11.03 -6.52 -2.66
CA PRO A 192 10.66 -7.88 -3.02
C PRO A 192 11.37 -8.91 -2.13
N PRO A 193 10.71 -9.75 -1.39
CA PRO A 193 11.38 -10.90 -0.80
C PRO A 193 11.57 -11.99 -1.88
N ALA A 194 12.66 -11.96 -2.59
CA ALA A 194 12.93 -12.90 -3.69
C ALA A 194 12.94 -14.37 -3.24
N LYS A 195 13.25 -14.66 -1.98
CA LYS A 195 13.47 -16.01 -1.45
C LYS A 195 12.18 -16.81 -1.25
N PHE A 196 11.06 -16.17 -0.91
CA PHE A 196 9.80 -16.85 -0.53
C PHE A 196 8.61 -16.40 -1.36
N ALA A 197 8.81 -16.11 -2.65
CA ALA A 197 7.76 -15.60 -3.52
C ALA A 197 6.53 -16.53 -3.62
N SER A 198 6.70 -17.85 -3.46
CA SER A 198 5.63 -18.85 -3.45
C SER A 198 4.69 -18.72 -2.25
N ALA A 199 5.21 -18.28 -1.10
CA ALA A 199 4.44 -18.11 0.12
C ALA A 199 3.58 -16.84 0.13
N ILE A 200 3.88 -15.87 -0.72
CA ILE A 200 3.34 -14.50 -0.68
C ILE A 200 2.26 -14.32 -1.73
N ASP A 201 1.11 -13.76 -1.35
CA ASP A 201 -0.02 -13.46 -2.24
C ASP A 201 0.13 -12.09 -2.94
N GLY A 202 0.95 -11.18 -2.40
CA GLY A 202 1.16 -9.85 -2.96
C GLY A 202 2.33 -9.09 -2.37
N TYR A 203 2.63 -7.94 -2.96
CA TYR A 203 3.70 -7.07 -2.49
C TYR A 203 3.23 -5.63 -2.35
N TYR A 204 3.79 -4.91 -1.37
CA TYR A 204 3.59 -3.48 -1.22
C TYR A 204 4.90 -2.71 -1.42
N ALA A 205 4.78 -1.48 -1.94
CA ALA A 205 5.88 -0.54 -2.01
C ALA A 205 6.04 0.17 -0.66
N TRP A 206 7.27 0.17 -0.12
CA TRP A 206 7.63 0.92 1.08
C TRP A 206 8.44 2.16 0.74
N VAL A 207 8.56 3.11 1.69
CA VAL A 207 9.42 4.26 1.52
C VAL A 207 10.87 3.82 1.34
N SER A 208 11.56 4.35 0.32
CA SER A 208 12.91 3.91 -0.06
C SER A 208 13.91 5.07 -0.07
N PRO A 209 14.34 5.56 1.11
CA PRO A 209 15.33 6.62 1.22
C PRO A 209 16.73 6.10 0.86
N ILE A 210 17.58 6.99 0.33
CA ILE A 210 18.97 6.68 0.02
C ILE A 210 19.85 7.17 1.17
N GLN A 211 20.70 6.29 1.72
CA GLN A 211 21.64 6.64 2.76
C GLN A 211 22.66 7.69 2.22
N GLY A 212 22.80 8.79 2.95
CA GLY A 212 23.68 9.89 2.56
C GLY A 212 23.23 10.68 1.32
N GLY A 213 22.00 10.46 0.86
CA GLY A 213 21.39 11.24 -0.22
C GLY A 213 21.03 12.65 0.20
N ASP A 214 20.89 13.56 -0.78
CA ASP A 214 20.50 14.97 -0.56
C ASP A 214 18.99 15.17 -0.34
N GLY A 215 18.21 14.08 -0.29
CA GLY A 215 16.77 14.11 -0.11
C GLY A 215 15.97 14.49 -1.37
N SER A 216 16.63 14.75 -2.50
CA SER A 216 15.96 15.11 -3.75
C SER A 216 15.22 13.93 -4.40
N ASN A 217 15.71 12.71 -4.16
CA ASN A 217 15.10 11.48 -4.64
C ASN A 217 13.86 11.12 -3.81
N TRP A 218 12.69 11.53 -4.29
CA TRP A 218 11.42 11.26 -3.63
C TRP A 218 10.85 9.85 -3.88
N GLY A 219 11.58 8.99 -4.61
CA GLY A 219 11.19 7.62 -4.87
C GLY A 219 10.52 7.36 -6.22
N GLN A 220 10.55 8.30 -7.18
CA GLN A 220 9.93 8.15 -8.49
C GLN A 220 10.38 6.88 -9.21
N GLN A 221 11.69 6.70 -9.33
CA GLN A 221 12.26 5.56 -10.04
C GLN A 221 11.91 4.24 -9.34
N TYR A 222 12.00 4.21 -8.02
CA TYR A 222 11.65 3.02 -7.23
C TYR A 222 10.19 2.63 -7.45
N LEU A 223 9.24 3.56 -7.29
CA LEU A 223 7.81 3.30 -7.49
C LEU A 223 7.51 2.88 -8.93
N THR A 224 8.08 3.57 -9.93
CA THR A 224 7.90 3.20 -11.34
C THR A 224 8.39 1.77 -11.60
N ASN A 225 9.56 1.41 -11.07
CA ASN A 225 10.11 0.06 -11.19
C ASN A 225 9.24 -0.96 -10.48
N PHE A 226 8.75 -0.64 -9.27
CA PHE A 226 7.82 -1.50 -8.53
C PHE A 226 6.57 -1.79 -9.36
N TYR A 227 5.85 -0.76 -9.80
CA TYR A 227 4.61 -0.92 -10.56
C TYR A 227 4.81 -1.69 -11.87
N THR A 228 5.87 -1.37 -12.61
CA THR A 228 6.21 -2.07 -13.85
C THR A 228 6.55 -3.53 -13.61
N THR A 229 7.27 -3.83 -12.53
CA THR A 229 7.63 -5.20 -12.17
C THR A 229 6.41 -5.99 -11.70
N MET A 230 5.53 -5.40 -10.90
CA MET A 230 4.28 -6.04 -10.52
C MET A 230 3.43 -6.40 -11.73
N GLN A 231 3.32 -5.48 -12.69
CA GLN A 231 2.55 -5.72 -13.91
C GLN A 231 3.16 -6.80 -14.82
N SER A 232 4.49 -6.83 -14.94
CA SER A 232 5.16 -7.69 -15.93
C SER A 232 5.61 -9.04 -15.36
N LYS A 233 6.10 -9.08 -14.12
CA LYS A 233 6.69 -10.28 -13.52
C LYS A 233 5.79 -10.95 -12.47
N TYR A 234 4.98 -10.16 -11.78
CA TYR A 234 4.13 -10.61 -10.68
C TYR A 234 2.64 -10.30 -10.94
N SER A 235 2.20 -10.44 -12.19
CA SER A 235 0.82 -10.14 -12.60
C SER A 235 -0.24 -11.05 -11.95
N ASP A 236 0.17 -12.17 -11.38
CA ASP A 236 -0.63 -13.09 -10.58
C ASP A 236 -0.70 -12.71 -9.08
N LYS A 237 0.08 -11.70 -8.65
CA LYS A 237 0.16 -11.23 -7.28
C LYS A 237 -0.62 -9.93 -7.07
N ILE A 238 -1.07 -9.73 -5.84
CA ILE A 238 -1.70 -8.46 -5.45
C ILE A 238 -0.62 -7.38 -5.37
N ALA A 239 -0.79 -6.31 -6.13
CA ALA A 239 0.02 -5.10 -5.99
C ALA A 239 -0.64 -4.13 -5.02
N VAL A 240 0.10 -3.63 -4.04
CA VAL A 240 -0.32 -2.58 -3.11
C VAL A 240 0.55 -1.35 -3.36
N GLY A 241 -0.06 -0.25 -3.77
CA GLY A 241 0.67 0.99 -4.03
C GLY A 241 1.26 1.60 -2.77
N GLY A 242 2.29 2.42 -2.91
CA GLY A 242 2.90 3.17 -1.81
C GLY A 242 2.76 4.68 -1.99
N ALA A 243 2.54 5.41 -0.89
CA ALA A 243 2.63 6.87 -0.83
C ALA A 243 3.28 7.31 0.48
N TRP A 244 4.07 8.39 0.44
CA TRP A 244 4.74 8.96 1.60
C TRP A 244 4.91 10.46 1.44
N ALA A 245 5.01 11.15 2.59
CA ALA A 245 5.13 12.62 2.61
C ALA A 245 6.59 13.09 2.61
N SER A 246 7.44 12.35 3.30
CA SER A 246 8.86 12.63 3.53
C SER A 246 9.51 11.41 4.17
N PHE A 247 10.80 11.51 4.46
CA PHE A 247 11.53 10.60 5.33
C PHE A 247 12.69 11.35 5.99
N ASP A 248 12.87 11.18 7.29
CA ASP A 248 14.01 11.71 8.03
C ASP A 248 14.21 10.91 9.33
N ASP A 249 15.12 9.93 9.30
CA ASP A 249 15.39 9.05 10.42
C ASP A 249 16.40 9.61 11.44
N SER A 250 16.66 10.92 11.41
CA SER A 250 17.60 11.56 12.34
C SER A 250 17.17 11.49 13.81
N LYS A 251 15.89 11.23 14.08
CA LYS A 251 15.33 11.06 15.43
C LYS A 251 15.22 9.61 15.87
N ALA A 252 15.33 8.67 14.93
CA ALA A 252 15.27 7.26 15.22
C ALA A 252 16.59 6.76 15.81
N SER A 253 16.55 5.95 16.87
CA SER A 253 17.75 5.35 17.45
C SER A 253 18.46 4.37 16.50
N TRP A 254 17.73 3.87 15.50
CA TRP A 254 18.21 3.02 14.41
C TRP A 254 18.49 3.77 13.11
N GLY A 255 18.45 5.11 13.14
CA GLY A 255 18.61 5.97 11.99
C GLY A 255 19.98 5.83 11.31
N LEU A 256 19.99 5.90 9.99
CA LEU A 256 21.18 5.77 9.13
C LEU A 256 21.49 7.09 8.40
N ASN A 257 20.93 8.21 8.86
CA ASN A 257 21.04 9.53 8.21
C ASN A 257 20.48 9.49 6.77
N ARG A 258 19.28 8.96 6.63
CA ARG A 258 18.54 8.89 5.38
C ARG A 258 17.51 10.00 5.32
N HIS A 259 17.28 10.55 4.14
CA HIS A 259 16.38 11.68 3.98
C HIS A 259 15.64 11.66 2.64
N ILE A 260 14.34 11.98 2.68
CA ILE A 260 13.50 12.35 1.52
C ILE A 260 12.84 13.68 1.85
N SER A 261 13.13 14.72 1.07
CA SER A 261 12.55 16.05 1.27
C SER A 261 11.03 16.03 1.07
N PRO A 262 10.25 16.68 1.94
CA PRO A 262 8.80 16.84 1.76
C PRO A 262 8.42 17.70 0.56
N ARG A 263 9.35 18.52 0.04
CA ARG A 263 9.15 19.44 -1.09
C ARG A 263 7.85 20.25 -0.97
N CYS A 264 7.61 20.78 0.23
CA CYS A 264 6.39 21.56 0.56
C CYS A 264 5.08 20.76 0.37
N GLY A 265 5.12 19.46 0.60
CA GLY A 265 4.00 18.54 0.41
C GLY A 265 3.91 17.94 -1.01
N GLN A 266 4.80 18.36 -1.92
CA GLN A 266 4.80 17.83 -3.29
C GLN A 266 5.18 16.35 -3.34
N THR A 267 6.01 15.87 -2.40
CA THR A 267 6.40 14.45 -2.33
C THR A 267 5.19 13.55 -2.13
N PHE A 268 4.26 13.90 -1.22
CA PHE A 268 3.03 13.15 -1.06
C PHE A 268 2.17 13.17 -2.33
N THR A 269 2.00 14.35 -2.91
CA THR A 269 1.23 14.52 -4.14
C THR A 269 1.78 13.69 -5.30
N ASP A 270 3.10 13.67 -5.48
CA ASP A 270 3.75 12.96 -6.58
C ASP A 270 3.67 11.43 -6.40
N THR A 271 3.93 10.92 -5.18
CA THR A 271 3.83 9.49 -4.90
C THR A 271 2.39 8.99 -5.08
N PHE A 272 1.41 9.77 -4.61
CA PHE A 272 -0.01 9.45 -4.76
C PHE A 272 -0.45 9.47 -6.24
N ASN A 273 -0.05 10.49 -7.00
CA ASN A 273 -0.39 10.61 -8.42
C ASN A 273 0.26 9.51 -9.25
N LEU A 274 1.48 9.11 -8.93
CA LEU A 274 2.16 8.01 -9.61
C LEU A 274 1.41 6.69 -9.41
N TRP A 275 0.94 6.41 -8.19
CA TRP A 275 0.06 5.28 -7.94
C TRP A 275 -1.24 5.36 -8.74
N ARG A 276 -1.92 6.51 -8.77
CA ARG A 276 -3.16 6.69 -9.55
C ARG A 276 -2.94 6.42 -11.04
N GLN A 277 -1.84 6.91 -11.58
CA GLN A 277 -1.48 6.69 -12.98
C GLN A 277 -1.33 5.21 -13.30
N HIS A 278 -0.59 4.47 -12.49
CA HIS A 278 -0.37 3.03 -12.70
C HIS A 278 -1.60 2.17 -12.36
N SER A 279 -2.40 2.55 -11.36
CA SER A 279 -3.61 1.82 -10.99
C SER A 279 -4.75 1.96 -12.00
N ALA A 280 -4.71 2.94 -12.88
CA ALA A 280 -5.66 3.08 -13.99
C ALA A 280 -5.54 1.94 -15.00
N ASP A 281 -4.33 1.44 -15.24
CA ASP A 281 -4.03 0.37 -16.19
C ASP A 281 -3.91 -1.00 -15.52
N ASN A 282 -3.59 -1.04 -14.23
CA ASN A 282 -3.39 -2.27 -13.46
C ASN A 282 -4.06 -2.13 -12.09
N TYR A 283 -5.21 -2.77 -11.91
CA TYR A 283 -6.00 -2.66 -10.69
C TYR A 283 -5.18 -3.03 -9.43
N MET A 284 -5.12 -2.09 -8.50
CA MET A 284 -4.51 -2.25 -7.18
C MET A 284 -5.58 -2.05 -6.12
N PRO A 285 -5.96 -3.09 -5.35
CA PRO A 285 -7.04 -2.98 -4.37
C PRO A 285 -6.71 -2.06 -3.20
N PHE A 286 -5.43 -1.77 -2.97
CA PHE A 286 -4.95 -0.98 -1.85
C PHE A 286 -3.89 0.03 -2.27
N LEU A 287 -3.91 1.18 -1.59
CA LEU A 287 -2.78 2.09 -1.43
C LEU A 287 -2.38 2.09 0.04
N LEU A 288 -1.09 1.99 0.34
CA LEU A 288 -0.53 2.06 1.68
C LEU A 288 0.25 3.37 1.86
N ILE A 289 -0.18 4.20 2.81
CA ILE A 289 0.53 5.42 3.21
C ILE A 289 1.56 5.04 4.28
N ALA A 290 2.80 5.33 4.04
CA ALA A 290 3.89 5.23 5.02
C ALA A 290 4.23 6.64 5.52
N THR A 291 3.77 7.01 6.73
CA THR A 291 2.93 6.36 7.72
C THR A 291 1.84 7.31 8.23
N TRP A 292 0.91 6.84 9.09
CA TRP A 292 0.03 7.76 9.82
C TRP A 292 0.81 8.61 10.81
N ASN A 293 1.66 7.97 11.62
CA ASN A 293 2.21 8.60 12.82
C ASN A 293 3.67 8.25 13.16
N ASP A 294 4.51 7.85 12.20
CA ASP A 294 5.94 7.69 12.50
C ASP A 294 6.66 9.03 12.47
N TYR A 295 6.86 9.56 13.67
CA TYR A 295 7.59 10.82 13.91
C TYR A 295 9.10 10.62 14.07
N GLU A 296 9.58 9.39 14.27
CA GLU A 296 11.00 9.09 14.40
C GLU A 296 11.67 8.96 13.03
N GLU A 297 10.91 8.44 12.04
CA GLU A 297 11.35 8.41 10.64
C GLU A 297 10.80 9.56 9.79
N GLY A 298 10.04 10.48 10.39
CA GLY A 298 9.56 11.68 9.71
C GLY A 298 8.60 11.43 8.55
N THR A 299 7.91 10.29 8.56
CA THR A 299 6.91 9.92 7.53
C THR A 299 5.49 10.27 7.93
N ALA A 300 5.28 10.70 9.18
CA ALA A 300 3.96 10.94 9.76
C ALA A 300 3.11 11.94 8.96
N VAL A 301 1.83 11.58 8.70
CA VAL A 301 0.86 12.47 8.05
C VAL A 301 -0.28 12.92 8.97
N GLU A 302 -0.34 12.43 10.20
CA GLU A 302 -1.38 12.72 11.21
C GLU A 302 -1.60 14.23 11.39
N LYS A 303 -0.52 15.01 11.49
CA LYS A 303 -0.57 16.47 11.67
C LYS A 303 -0.51 17.24 10.36
N GLY A 304 -0.58 16.53 9.23
CA GLY A 304 -0.38 17.09 7.90
C GLY A 304 1.04 16.91 7.39
N VAL A 305 1.28 17.38 6.19
CA VAL A 305 2.61 17.34 5.53
C VAL A 305 3.30 18.69 5.65
N GLN A 306 4.61 18.68 5.78
CA GLN A 306 5.41 19.90 5.89
C GLN A 306 5.23 20.78 4.65
N GLY A 307 4.62 21.95 4.83
CA GLY A 307 4.45 22.98 3.82
C GLY A 307 5.64 23.95 3.77
N CYS A 308 5.69 24.80 2.71
CA CYS A 308 6.59 25.94 2.67
C CYS A 308 5.97 27.11 3.43
N GLY A 309 5.91 27.02 4.75
CA GLY A 309 5.25 27.97 5.63
C GLY A 309 4.59 27.23 6.78
N ALA A 310 3.31 26.93 6.70
CA ALA A 310 2.61 26.10 7.67
C ALA A 310 2.40 24.66 7.14
N ASP A 311 2.31 23.71 8.06
CA ASP A 311 1.91 22.35 7.73
C ASP A 311 0.51 22.33 7.14
N LYS A 312 0.29 21.46 6.18
CA LYS A 312 -0.99 21.33 5.47
C LYS A 312 -1.53 19.92 5.67
N PRO A 313 -2.85 19.76 5.89
CA PRO A 313 -3.45 18.43 5.82
C PRO A 313 -3.09 17.77 4.48
N ILE A 314 -2.91 16.44 4.51
CA ILE A 314 -2.81 15.69 3.25
C ILE A 314 -4.13 15.85 2.49
N SER A 315 -4.03 15.92 1.18
CA SER A 315 -5.19 15.88 0.31
C SER A 315 -5.16 14.56 -0.44
N ILE A 316 -6.17 13.73 -0.21
CA ILE A 316 -6.37 12.50 -0.97
C ILE A 316 -7.33 12.87 -2.10
N PRO A 317 -6.86 12.95 -3.36
CA PRO A 317 -7.73 13.27 -4.49
C PRO A 317 -8.75 12.14 -4.71
N HIS A 318 -10.02 12.48 -4.75
CA HIS A 318 -11.15 11.56 -5.00
C HIS A 318 -11.28 11.22 -6.48
#